data_cd012dd0104926b90b8263dcbece3fd9
#
_entry.id   cd012dd0104926b90b8263dcbece3fd9
#
_cell.length_a   1.000
_cell.length_b   1.000
_cell.length_c   1.000
_cell.angle_alpha   90.00
_cell.angle_beta   90.00
_cell.angle_gamma   90.00
#
_symmetry.space_group_name_H-M   'P 1'
#
loop_
_entity.id
_entity.type
_entity.pdbx_description
1 polymer ?
#
loop_
_entity_poly.entity_id
_entity_poly.type
_entity_poly.pdbx_seq_one_letter_code
_entity_poly.pdbx_strand_id
1 'polypeptide(L)'
;FTSVTIQLQPGDIIYLSTDGYADQFGGPKGKKLKYKPLIESLIRNSSFDMPIQKTNLELAFHDWKSDHDQVDDVSIIGIRV
;
A
#
# COMPACT_ATOMS: atom_id res chain seq x y z
N PHE A 1 12.38 5.16 -3.60
CA PHE A 1 10.92 5.33 -3.64
C PHE A 1 10.36 4.91 -4.99
N THR A 2 9.26 4.21 -4.94
CA THR A 2 8.46 3.91 -6.12
C THR A 2 7.24 4.81 -6.12
N SER A 3 6.93 5.45 -7.26
CA SER A 3 5.77 6.30 -7.40
C SER A 3 4.69 5.62 -8.22
N VAL A 4 3.45 5.75 -7.78
CA VAL A 4 2.28 5.25 -8.49
C VAL A 4 1.29 6.40 -8.62
N THR A 5 0.86 6.69 -9.85
CA THR A 5 -0.15 7.71 -10.12
C THR A 5 -1.45 7.04 -10.51
N ILE A 6 -2.51 7.36 -9.79
CA ILE A 6 -3.86 6.86 -10.09
C ILE A 6 -4.67 8.02 -10.63
N GLN A 7 -5.09 7.89 -11.87
CA GLN A 7 -5.88 8.92 -12.56
C GLN A 7 -7.35 8.68 -12.32
N LEU A 8 -7.89 9.46 -11.41
CA LEU A 8 -9.31 9.48 -11.09
C LEU A 8 -9.82 10.88 -11.41
N GLN A 9 -10.35 11.09 -12.56
CA GLN A 9 -10.79 12.43 -12.97
C GLN A 9 -12.14 12.80 -12.35
N PRO A 10 -12.25 14.00 -11.69
CA PRO A 10 -11.18 14.88 -11.26
C PRO A 10 -10.51 14.37 -9.97
N GLY A 11 -9.32 14.84 -9.71
CA GLY A 11 -8.65 14.53 -8.44
C GLY A 11 -7.72 13.32 -8.48
N ASP A 12 -6.73 13.38 -9.35
CA ASP A 12 -5.70 12.35 -9.41
C ASP A 12 -5.00 12.21 -8.07
N ILE A 13 -4.59 10.99 -7.73
CA ILE A 13 -3.82 10.72 -6.52
C ILE A 13 -2.46 10.18 -6.93
N ILE A 14 -1.41 10.76 -6.36
CA ILE A 14 -0.04 10.30 -6.51
C ILE A 14 0.37 9.63 -5.22
N TYR A 15 0.83 8.38 -5.31
CA TYR A 15 1.37 7.64 -4.17
C TYR A 15 2.87 7.48 -4.31
N LEU A 16 3.59 7.78 -3.23
CA LEU A 16 5.02 7.49 -3.11
C LEU A 16 5.17 6.41 -2.05
N SER A 17 5.89 5.36 -2.37
CA SER A 17 6.04 4.22 -1.46
C SER A 17 7.50 3.80 -1.38
N THR A 18 7.95 3.43 -0.16
CA THR A 18 9.18 2.68 -0.01
C THR A 18 8.94 1.22 -0.40
N ASP A 19 10.00 0.46 -0.63
CA ASP A 19 9.89 -0.95 -1.01
C ASP A 19 9.37 -1.84 0.12
N GLY A 20 9.39 -1.35 1.36
CA GLY A 20 9.06 -2.16 2.53
C GLY A 20 7.69 -2.79 2.51
N TYR A 21 6.68 -2.09 2.00
CA TYR A 21 5.33 -2.65 1.93
C TYR A 21 5.26 -3.82 0.94
N ALA A 22 5.78 -3.62 -0.27
CA ALA A 22 5.75 -4.64 -1.31
C ALA A 22 6.70 -5.81 -1.01
N ASP A 23 7.78 -5.55 -0.30
CA ASP A 23 8.78 -6.56 0.06
C ASP A 23 8.44 -7.32 1.34
N GLN A 24 7.38 -6.97 2.04
CA GLN A 24 6.99 -7.64 3.28
C GLN A 24 6.61 -9.09 3.01
N PHE A 25 7.26 -10.02 3.72
CA PHE A 25 6.86 -11.42 3.71
C PHE A 25 5.61 -11.61 4.54
N GLY A 26 4.73 -12.47 4.05
CA GLY A 26 3.48 -12.75 4.75
C GLY A 26 2.68 -13.83 4.06
N GLY A 27 1.44 -14.00 4.52
CA GLY A 27 0.54 -15.00 4.02
C GLY A 27 0.93 -16.43 4.42
N PRO A 28 0.10 -17.42 4.04
CA PRO A 28 0.32 -18.80 4.44
C PRO A 28 1.64 -19.41 3.92
N LYS A 29 2.15 -18.88 2.81
CA LYS A 29 3.36 -19.40 2.17
C LYS A 29 4.61 -18.58 2.47
N GLY A 30 4.51 -17.52 3.27
CA GLY A 30 5.63 -16.65 3.61
C GLY A 30 6.30 -16.00 2.40
N LYS A 31 5.52 -15.55 1.43
CA LYS A 31 6.03 -14.89 0.22
C LYS A 31 5.93 -13.38 0.35
N LYS A 32 6.71 -12.66 -0.48
CA LYS A 32 6.59 -11.20 -0.59
C LYS A 32 5.24 -10.80 -1.15
N LEU A 33 4.68 -9.68 -0.65
CA LEU A 33 3.43 -9.12 -1.15
C LEU A 33 3.52 -8.75 -2.62
N LYS A 34 4.59 -8.06 -3.02
CA LYS A 34 4.85 -7.54 -4.36
C LYS A 34 4.00 -6.31 -4.69
N TYR A 35 4.39 -5.63 -5.79
CA TYR A 35 3.76 -4.36 -6.17
C TYR A 35 2.37 -4.51 -6.77
N LYS A 36 2.09 -5.61 -7.50
CA LYS A 36 0.78 -5.77 -8.12
C LYS A 36 -0.37 -5.77 -7.09
N PRO A 37 -0.33 -6.57 -6.04
CA PRO A 37 -1.34 -6.50 -4.98
C PRO A 37 -1.38 -5.14 -4.27
N LEU A 38 -0.23 -4.49 -4.07
CA LEU A 38 -0.19 -3.16 -3.49
C LEU A 38 -0.91 -2.15 -4.37
N ILE A 39 -0.63 -2.14 -5.67
CA ILE A 39 -1.27 -1.22 -6.61
C ILE A 39 -2.78 -1.47 -6.66
N GLU A 40 -3.21 -2.71 -6.70
CA GLU A 40 -4.63 -3.05 -6.65
C GLU A 40 -5.31 -2.54 -5.37
N SER A 41 -4.63 -2.65 -4.24
CA SER A 41 -5.12 -2.13 -2.97
C SER A 41 -5.25 -0.60 -3.00
N LEU A 42 -4.26 0.10 -3.55
CA LEU A 42 -4.32 1.56 -3.70
C LEU A 42 -5.49 1.98 -4.60
N ILE A 43 -5.71 1.27 -5.69
CA ILE A 43 -6.83 1.55 -6.60
C ILE A 43 -8.17 1.38 -5.88
N ARG A 44 -8.35 0.28 -5.14
CA ARG A 44 -9.58 0.03 -4.39
C ARG A 44 -9.87 1.11 -3.35
N ASN A 45 -8.82 1.66 -2.73
CA ASN A 45 -8.97 2.64 -1.66
C ASN A 45 -9.02 4.09 -2.18
N SER A 46 -8.75 4.31 -3.45
CA SER A 46 -8.58 5.66 -4.00
C SER A 46 -9.84 6.53 -3.94
N SER A 47 -11.02 5.93 -3.88
CA SER A 47 -12.29 6.67 -3.74
C SER A 47 -12.61 7.08 -2.31
N PHE A 48 -11.88 6.58 -1.33
CA PHE A 48 -12.11 6.90 0.08
C PHE A 48 -11.32 8.16 0.48
N ASP A 49 -11.73 8.78 1.58
CA ASP A 49 -10.97 9.88 2.18
C ASP A 49 -9.60 9.38 2.66
N MET A 50 -8.62 10.27 2.69
CA MET A 50 -7.24 9.91 3.04
C MET A 50 -7.11 9.20 4.40
N PRO A 51 -7.77 9.64 5.48
CA PRO A 51 -7.68 8.92 6.76
C PRO A 51 -8.20 7.48 6.67
N ILE A 52 -9.25 7.24 5.89
CA ILE A 52 -9.79 5.90 5.68
C ILE A 52 -8.81 5.05 4.87
N GLN A 53 -8.22 5.63 3.84
CA GLN A 53 -7.19 4.94 3.05
C GLN A 53 -6.02 4.51 3.93
N LYS A 54 -5.55 5.39 4.80
CA LYS A 54 -4.46 5.09 5.72
C LYS A 54 -4.81 3.89 6.60
N THR A 55 -5.98 3.92 7.23
CA THR A 55 -6.43 2.82 8.09
C THR A 55 -6.52 1.50 7.33
N ASN A 56 -7.12 1.52 6.14
CA ASN A 56 -7.29 0.31 5.34
C ASN A 56 -5.94 -0.28 4.91
N LEU A 57 -4.98 0.56 4.53
CA LEU A 57 -3.65 0.10 4.14
C LEU A 57 -2.87 -0.46 5.32
N GLU A 58 -2.99 0.15 6.49
CA GLU A 58 -2.37 -0.35 7.72
C GLU A 58 -2.94 -1.73 8.10
N LEU A 59 -4.26 -1.87 8.08
CA LEU A 59 -4.91 -3.14 8.40
C LEU A 59 -4.51 -4.24 7.41
N ALA A 60 -4.51 -3.93 6.12
CA ALA A 60 -4.11 -4.88 5.09
C ALA A 60 -2.66 -5.32 5.27
N PHE A 61 -1.77 -4.39 5.62
CA PHE A 61 -0.36 -4.70 5.88
C PHE A 61 -0.20 -5.62 7.09
N HIS A 62 -0.86 -5.31 8.19
CA HIS A 62 -0.81 -6.13 9.41
C HIS A 62 -1.39 -7.52 9.18
N ASP A 63 -2.50 -7.62 8.44
CA ASP A 63 -3.09 -8.91 8.10
C ASP A 63 -2.15 -9.75 7.24
N TRP A 64 -1.49 -9.12 6.27
CA TRP A 64 -0.53 -9.80 5.41
C TRP A 64 0.69 -10.26 6.18
N LYS A 65 1.27 -9.34 6.96
CA LYS A 65 2.47 -9.60 7.74
C LYS A 65 2.25 -10.71 8.77
N SER A 66 1.12 -10.69 9.48
CA SER A 66 0.79 -11.64 10.55
C SER A 66 1.97 -11.80 11.52
N ASP A 67 2.49 -13.01 11.69
CA ASP A 67 3.60 -13.30 12.60
C ASP A 67 4.98 -13.12 11.97
N HIS A 68 5.06 -12.73 10.69
CA HIS A 68 6.33 -12.50 10.03
C HIS A 68 6.97 -11.20 10.49
N ASP A 69 8.30 -11.18 10.53
CA ASP A 69 9.04 -9.98 10.91
C ASP A 69 8.93 -8.89 9.83
N GLN A 70 8.88 -7.65 10.27
CA GLN A 70 9.01 -6.51 9.37
C GLN A 70 10.50 -6.27 9.13
N VAL A 71 10.95 -6.50 7.90
CA VAL A 71 12.38 -6.46 7.55
C VAL A 71 12.84 -5.11 7.04
N ASP A 72 11.92 -4.19 6.75
CA ASP A 72 12.26 -2.87 6.18
C ASP A 72 11.25 -1.83 6.62
N ASP A 73 11.64 -0.55 6.53
CA ASP A 73 10.73 0.55 6.81
C ASP A 73 9.62 0.62 5.77
N VAL A 74 8.40 0.85 6.24
CA VAL A 74 7.22 0.96 5.38
C VAL A 74 6.71 2.40 5.43
N SER A 75 6.66 3.04 4.28
CA SER A 75 6.13 4.39 4.17
C SER A 75 5.37 4.55 2.85
N ILE A 76 4.14 5.05 2.93
CA ILE A 76 3.31 5.38 1.77
C ILE A 76 2.77 6.78 1.99
N ILE A 77 3.00 7.65 1.01
CA ILE A 77 2.51 9.01 1.02
C ILE A 77 1.53 9.17 -0.14
N GLY A 78 0.30 9.57 0.16
CA GLY A 78 -0.72 9.85 -0.85
C GLY A 78 -0.96 11.34 -0.96
N ILE A 79 -0.96 11.85 -2.19
CA ILE A 79 -1.22 13.26 -2.48
C ILE A 79 -2.35 13.33 -3.49
N ARG A 80 -3.46 13.94 -3.08
CA ARG A 80 -4.59 14.21 -3.99
C ARG A 80 -4.41 15.59 -4.61
N VAL A 81 -4.43 15.64 -5.91
CA VAL A 81 -4.27 16.88 -6.67
C VAL A 81 -5.59 17.39 -7.26
#